data_4308d0df76f3f4ebb531e0286fe67ee0
#
_entry.id   4308d0df76f3f4ebb531e0286fe67ee0
#
_cell.length_a   1.000
_cell.length_b   1.000
_cell.length_c   1.000
_cell.angle_alpha   90.00
_cell.angle_beta   90.00
_cell.angle_gamma   90.00
#
_symmetry.space_group_name_H-M   'P 1'
#
loop_
_entity.id
_entity.type
_entity.pdbx_description
1 polymer ?
#
loop_
_entity_poly.entity_id
_entity_poly.type
_entity_poly.pdbx_seq_one_letter_code
_entity_poly.pdbx_strand_id
1 'polypeptide(L)'
;MKTKFGIVGCGFLGNIVADAWKNGLLPDYELVGVTSRTRASAEKTAETVGCAVCDDVDALLALEPEYIVETASVEAVRAMAVPVLRRGVNLVVLSIGAFADLAFYEEVKQAAREGGAKVHLASGAIGGFDVLQTVTLMAQAQGLPETAGIETHTGAKGFHNTPVWAEHLLTDTEKTTVFTGNAKQAIATFPRRVNVAVATSLATTGPEITGVTMHSVPGWVGDDHCITAEIEGVKAVVDICSSTSAIAGWSA
;
A
#
# COMPACT_ATOMS: atom_id res chain seq x y z
N MET A 1 21.50 -10.32 17.95
CA MET A 1 21.15 -11.02 16.69
C MET A 1 20.31 -10.05 15.88
N LYS A 2 20.54 -9.93 14.59
CA LYS A 2 19.72 -9.03 13.76
C LYS A 2 18.42 -9.71 13.41
N THR A 3 17.34 -8.92 13.30
CA THR A 3 16.03 -9.38 12.84
C THR A 3 16.08 -9.69 11.35
N LYS A 4 15.76 -10.91 10.96
CA LYS A 4 15.79 -11.34 9.56
C LYS A 4 14.55 -10.87 8.80
N PHE A 5 14.72 -10.39 7.58
CA PHE A 5 13.61 -10.10 6.69
C PHE A 5 13.87 -10.55 5.26
N GLY A 6 12.78 -10.78 4.52
CA GLY A 6 12.80 -11.09 3.11
C GLY A 6 11.97 -10.13 2.30
N ILE A 7 12.23 -10.01 1.00
CA ILE A 7 11.46 -9.14 0.09
C ILE A 7 10.76 -10.00 -0.97
N VAL A 8 9.47 -9.77 -1.15
CA VAL A 8 8.66 -10.32 -2.25
C VAL A 8 8.32 -9.20 -3.22
N GLY A 9 8.92 -9.25 -4.42
CA GLY A 9 8.78 -8.24 -5.44
C GLY A 9 10.03 -7.37 -5.59
N CYS A 10 10.85 -7.65 -6.60
CA CYS A 10 12.10 -6.96 -6.92
C CYS A 10 11.91 -5.92 -8.05
N GLY A 11 10.81 -5.16 -7.95
CA GLY A 11 10.52 -4.01 -8.81
C GLY A 11 11.13 -2.72 -8.25
N PHE A 12 10.61 -1.59 -8.72
CA PHE A 12 11.08 -0.27 -8.30
C PHE A 12 11.04 -0.09 -6.77
N LEU A 13 9.90 -0.41 -6.13
CA LEU A 13 9.72 -0.23 -4.69
C LEU A 13 10.56 -1.22 -3.87
N GLY A 14 10.63 -2.49 -4.29
CA GLY A 14 11.44 -3.49 -3.59
C GLY A 14 12.93 -3.17 -3.62
N ASN A 15 13.42 -2.60 -4.72
CA ASN A 15 14.80 -2.15 -4.79
C ASN A 15 15.08 -0.97 -3.85
N ILE A 16 14.11 -0.07 -3.60
CA ILE A 16 14.28 1.00 -2.60
C ILE A 16 14.50 0.40 -1.19
N VAL A 17 13.71 -0.61 -0.80
CA VAL A 17 13.87 -1.29 0.48
C VAL A 17 15.23 -2.01 0.57
N ALA A 18 15.59 -2.73 -0.47
CA ALA A 18 16.88 -3.44 -0.55
C ALA A 18 18.08 -2.48 -0.46
N ASP A 19 18.01 -1.36 -1.18
CA ASP A 19 19.05 -0.33 -1.17
C ASP A 19 19.11 0.40 0.19
N ALA A 20 17.97 0.65 0.83
CA ALA A 20 17.92 1.22 2.18
C ALA A 20 18.69 0.32 3.18
N TRP A 21 18.46 -0.99 3.13
CA TRP A 21 19.21 -1.94 3.94
C TRP A 21 20.71 -1.94 3.61
N LYS A 22 21.07 -2.02 2.32
CA LYS A 22 22.45 -2.00 1.86
C LYS A 22 23.22 -0.76 2.32
N ASN A 23 22.53 0.38 2.32
CA ASN A 23 23.10 1.67 2.73
C ASN A 23 23.11 1.87 4.26
N GLY A 24 22.77 0.84 5.05
CA GLY A 24 22.86 0.86 6.50
C GLY A 24 21.74 1.62 7.22
N LEU A 25 20.63 1.92 6.53
CA LEU A 25 19.48 2.59 7.15
C LEU A 25 18.62 1.65 8.01
N LEU A 26 18.85 0.34 7.89
CA LEU A 26 18.20 -0.71 8.67
C LEU A 26 19.26 -1.51 9.47
N PRO A 27 19.96 -0.89 10.44
CA PRO A 27 21.14 -1.49 11.09
C PRO A 27 20.82 -2.74 11.92
N ASP A 28 19.58 -2.84 12.43
CA ASP A 28 19.12 -3.93 13.29
C ASP A 28 18.52 -5.09 12.50
N TYR A 29 18.46 -4.97 11.17
CA TYR A 29 17.88 -5.97 10.28
C TYR A 29 18.91 -6.64 9.37
N GLU A 30 18.58 -7.85 8.91
CA GLU A 30 19.35 -8.64 7.94
C GLU A 30 18.43 -9.07 6.79
N LEU A 31 18.74 -8.62 5.57
CA LEU A 31 18.04 -9.08 4.37
C LEU A 31 18.57 -10.46 3.99
N VAL A 32 17.78 -11.51 4.26
CA VAL A 32 18.20 -12.90 4.04
C VAL A 32 17.93 -13.41 2.64
N GLY A 33 16.92 -12.87 1.96
CA GLY A 33 16.61 -13.31 0.60
C GLY A 33 15.52 -12.48 -0.08
N VAL A 34 15.43 -12.64 -1.38
CA VAL A 34 14.44 -11.99 -2.22
C VAL A 34 13.80 -12.99 -3.19
N THR A 35 12.52 -12.78 -3.51
CA THR A 35 11.83 -13.51 -4.59
C THR A 35 11.02 -12.55 -5.44
N SER A 36 10.84 -12.88 -6.71
CA SER A 36 10.05 -12.08 -7.65
C SER A 36 9.51 -12.96 -8.77
N ARG A 37 8.33 -12.62 -9.29
CA ARG A 37 7.74 -13.28 -10.45
C ARG A 37 8.72 -13.38 -11.63
N THR A 38 9.54 -12.34 -11.84
CA THR A 38 10.60 -12.33 -12.85
C THR A 38 11.92 -12.66 -12.16
N ARG A 39 12.43 -13.89 -12.36
CA ARG A 39 13.66 -14.37 -11.75
C ARG A 39 14.86 -13.41 -11.96
N ALA A 40 15.03 -12.90 -13.18
CA ALA A 40 16.11 -11.96 -13.47
C ALA A 40 16.05 -10.67 -12.61
N SER A 41 14.85 -10.24 -12.19
CA SER A 41 14.72 -9.09 -11.28
C SER A 41 15.20 -9.46 -9.87
N ALA A 42 14.87 -10.66 -9.38
CA ALA A 42 15.36 -11.16 -8.09
C ALA A 42 16.87 -11.33 -8.08
N GLU A 43 17.44 -11.92 -9.14
CA GLU A 43 18.90 -12.11 -9.31
C GLU A 43 19.64 -10.76 -9.29
N LYS A 44 19.16 -9.78 -10.05
CA LYS A 44 19.74 -8.43 -10.06
C LYS A 44 19.71 -7.76 -8.69
N THR A 45 18.58 -7.83 -7.98
CA THR A 45 18.47 -7.27 -6.63
C THR A 45 19.41 -7.99 -5.67
N ALA A 46 19.39 -9.33 -5.67
CA ALA A 46 20.24 -10.14 -4.79
C ALA A 46 21.74 -9.90 -5.03
N GLU A 47 22.18 -9.81 -6.29
CA GLU A 47 23.56 -9.46 -6.65
C GLU A 47 23.94 -8.08 -6.11
N THR A 48 23.02 -7.11 -6.23
CA THR A 48 23.26 -5.73 -5.77
C THR A 48 23.49 -5.66 -4.27
N VAL A 49 22.72 -6.42 -3.49
CA VAL A 49 22.72 -6.31 -2.01
C VAL A 49 23.43 -7.47 -1.30
N GLY A 50 23.69 -8.58 -1.98
CA GLY A 50 24.42 -9.73 -1.40
C GLY A 50 23.53 -10.64 -0.55
N CYS A 51 22.30 -10.95 -1.00
CA CYS A 51 21.39 -11.87 -0.33
C CYS A 51 21.03 -13.09 -1.20
N ALA A 52 20.23 -14.03 -0.68
CA ALA A 52 19.80 -15.20 -1.44
C ALA A 52 18.71 -14.85 -2.47
N VAL A 53 18.71 -15.57 -3.61
CA VAL A 53 17.60 -15.61 -4.56
C VAL A 53 16.73 -16.80 -4.24
N CYS A 54 15.45 -16.57 -3.98
CA CYS A 54 14.47 -17.62 -3.70
C CYS A 54 13.53 -17.80 -4.89
N ASP A 55 13.19 -19.06 -5.22
CA ASP A 55 12.31 -19.37 -6.35
C ASP A 55 10.86 -18.95 -6.07
N ASP A 56 10.45 -19.04 -4.81
CA ASP A 56 9.10 -18.70 -4.34
C ASP A 56 9.12 -18.24 -2.87
N VAL A 57 7.93 -17.99 -2.33
CA VAL A 57 7.74 -17.57 -0.94
C VAL A 57 8.09 -18.70 0.05
N ASP A 58 7.87 -19.97 -0.31
CA ASP A 58 8.22 -21.10 0.58
C ASP A 58 9.73 -21.25 0.71
N ALA A 59 10.49 -21.09 -0.37
CA ALA A 59 11.94 -21.05 -0.34
C ALA A 59 12.47 -19.85 0.48
N LEU A 60 11.79 -18.69 0.41
CA LEU A 60 12.13 -17.54 1.23
C LEU A 60 11.84 -17.79 2.72
N LEU A 61 10.73 -18.42 3.05
CA LEU A 61 10.37 -18.79 4.43
C LEU A 61 11.32 -19.84 5.02
N ALA A 62 11.93 -20.68 4.20
CA ALA A 62 12.97 -21.64 4.64
C ALA A 62 14.26 -20.96 5.16
N LEU A 63 14.48 -19.67 4.87
CA LEU A 63 15.56 -18.86 5.43
C LEU A 63 15.22 -18.30 6.83
N GLU A 64 14.05 -18.64 7.36
CA GLU A 64 13.54 -18.25 8.67
C GLU A 64 13.51 -16.72 8.88
N PRO A 65 12.88 -15.93 7.96
CA PRO A 65 12.69 -14.51 8.18
C PRO A 65 11.64 -14.28 9.27
N GLU A 66 11.81 -13.22 10.07
CA GLU A 66 10.81 -12.73 11.02
C GLU A 66 9.81 -11.77 10.35
N TYR A 67 10.22 -11.16 9.23
CA TYR A 67 9.40 -10.24 8.43
C TYR A 67 9.51 -10.58 6.95
N ILE A 68 8.39 -10.43 6.24
CA ILE A 68 8.37 -10.33 4.78
C ILE A 68 7.84 -8.95 4.39
N VAL A 69 8.57 -8.25 3.53
CA VAL A 69 8.15 -6.98 2.91
C VAL A 69 7.62 -7.28 1.51
N GLU A 70 6.34 -7.04 1.31
CA GLU A 70 5.66 -7.23 0.03
C GLU A 70 5.63 -5.92 -0.76
N THR A 71 6.18 -5.95 -1.96
CA THR A 71 6.25 -4.83 -2.92
C THR A 71 5.90 -5.29 -4.34
N ALA A 72 5.08 -6.33 -4.46
CA ALA A 72 4.81 -7.02 -5.73
C ALA A 72 3.46 -6.65 -6.35
N SER A 73 2.36 -7.14 -5.77
CA SER A 73 1.00 -6.89 -6.29
C SER A 73 -0.10 -7.37 -5.33
N VAL A 74 -1.33 -6.90 -5.57
CA VAL A 74 -2.55 -7.36 -4.87
C VAL A 74 -2.69 -8.89 -4.97
N GLU A 75 -2.40 -9.47 -6.13
CA GLU A 75 -2.46 -10.92 -6.36
C GLU A 75 -1.40 -11.66 -5.52
N ALA A 76 -0.21 -11.10 -5.37
CA ALA A 76 0.83 -11.68 -4.54
C ALA A 76 0.41 -11.69 -3.06
N VAL A 77 -0.13 -10.58 -2.55
CA VAL A 77 -0.67 -10.52 -1.18
C VAL A 77 -1.75 -11.58 -0.98
N ARG A 78 -2.71 -11.71 -1.91
CA ARG A 78 -3.78 -12.72 -1.81
C ARG A 78 -3.24 -14.14 -1.76
N ALA A 79 -2.18 -14.43 -2.49
CA ALA A 79 -1.59 -15.78 -2.53
C ALA A 79 -0.78 -16.10 -1.27
N MET A 80 -0.08 -15.12 -0.68
CA MET A 80 0.92 -15.41 0.34
C MET A 80 0.56 -14.98 1.77
N ALA A 81 -0.34 -14.01 1.96
CA ALA A 81 -0.54 -13.42 3.29
C ALA A 81 -0.95 -14.46 4.34
N VAL A 82 -1.96 -15.28 4.04
CA VAL A 82 -2.46 -16.29 4.99
C VAL A 82 -1.39 -17.33 5.35
N PRO A 83 -0.73 -18.02 4.40
CA PRO A 83 0.29 -19.00 4.74
C PRO A 83 1.52 -18.41 5.45
N VAL A 84 1.94 -17.19 5.11
CA VAL A 84 3.06 -16.50 5.77
C VAL A 84 2.73 -16.21 7.24
N LEU A 85 1.57 -15.60 7.48
CA LEU A 85 1.14 -15.23 8.82
C LEU A 85 0.92 -16.44 9.73
N ARG A 86 0.33 -17.54 9.22
CA ARG A 86 0.16 -18.79 9.99
C ARG A 86 1.48 -19.43 10.39
N ARG A 87 2.58 -19.15 9.67
CA ARG A 87 3.92 -19.58 10.06
C ARG A 87 4.60 -18.66 11.09
N GLY A 88 3.88 -17.65 11.61
CA GLY A 88 4.40 -16.72 12.61
C GLY A 88 5.28 -15.62 12.05
N VAL A 89 5.30 -15.43 10.72
CA VAL A 89 6.12 -14.40 10.07
C VAL A 89 5.29 -13.14 9.87
N ASN A 90 5.82 -12.01 10.32
CA ASN A 90 5.17 -10.70 10.16
C ASN A 90 5.21 -10.25 8.70
N LEU A 91 4.18 -9.52 8.28
CA LEU A 91 4.02 -9.08 6.91
C LEU A 91 3.91 -7.55 6.82
N VAL A 92 4.81 -6.92 6.08
CA VAL A 92 4.72 -5.51 5.69
C VAL A 92 4.16 -5.45 4.28
N VAL A 93 3.03 -4.76 4.08
CA VAL A 93 2.27 -4.77 2.81
C VAL A 93 2.20 -3.39 2.20
N LEU A 94 2.63 -3.27 0.94
CA LEU A 94 2.44 -2.08 0.11
C LEU A 94 1.23 -2.22 -0.83
N SER A 95 0.91 -3.44 -1.26
CA SER A 95 -0.25 -3.70 -2.14
C SER A 95 -1.55 -3.83 -1.34
N ILE A 96 -1.87 -2.78 -0.57
CA ILE A 96 -2.98 -2.72 0.40
C ILE A 96 -4.35 -2.95 -0.26
N GLY A 97 -4.47 -2.70 -1.57
CA GLY A 97 -5.68 -2.97 -2.34
C GLY A 97 -6.26 -4.37 -2.19
N ALA A 98 -5.44 -5.36 -1.80
CA ALA A 98 -5.91 -6.71 -1.49
C ALA A 98 -6.98 -6.74 -0.38
N PHE A 99 -6.92 -5.82 0.56
CA PHE A 99 -7.78 -5.75 1.75
C PHE A 99 -9.09 -4.98 1.52
N ALA A 100 -9.36 -4.49 0.30
CA ALA A 100 -10.67 -3.98 -0.07
C ALA A 100 -11.76 -5.08 -0.05
N ASP A 101 -11.35 -6.34 -0.18
CA ASP A 101 -12.18 -7.51 0.04
C ASP A 101 -12.22 -7.81 1.56
N LEU A 102 -13.31 -7.45 2.21
CA LEU A 102 -13.45 -7.59 3.66
C LEU A 102 -13.41 -9.05 4.13
N ALA A 103 -13.87 -10.01 3.31
CA ALA A 103 -13.78 -11.42 3.65
C ALA A 103 -12.31 -11.87 3.72
N PHE A 104 -11.52 -11.51 2.71
CA PHE A 104 -10.07 -11.75 2.71
C PHE A 104 -9.36 -11.00 3.85
N TYR A 105 -9.75 -9.76 4.11
CA TYR A 105 -9.19 -8.98 5.22
C TYR A 105 -9.40 -9.67 6.59
N GLU A 106 -10.60 -10.19 6.85
CA GLU A 106 -10.88 -10.93 8.09
C GLU A 106 -10.14 -12.28 8.13
N GLU A 107 -10.00 -12.99 7.01
CA GLU A 107 -9.18 -14.20 6.92
C GLU A 107 -7.71 -13.93 7.28
N VAL A 108 -7.15 -12.84 6.77
CA VAL A 108 -5.77 -12.40 7.07
C VAL A 108 -5.62 -12.04 8.55
N LYS A 109 -6.58 -11.34 9.14
CA LYS A 109 -6.58 -11.04 10.58
C LYS A 109 -6.63 -12.31 11.43
N GLN A 110 -7.42 -13.30 11.01
CA GLN A 110 -7.49 -14.58 11.70
C GLN A 110 -6.17 -15.34 11.60
N ALA A 111 -5.57 -15.40 10.39
CA ALA A 111 -4.27 -16.04 10.17
C ALA A 111 -3.16 -15.40 11.02
N ALA A 112 -3.17 -14.07 11.13
CA ALA A 112 -2.23 -13.33 11.97
C ALA A 112 -2.36 -13.71 13.46
N ARG A 113 -3.61 -13.83 13.98
CA ARG A 113 -3.86 -14.28 15.36
C ARG A 113 -3.39 -15.72 15.58
N GLU A 114 -3.71 -16.63 14.65
CA GLU A 114 -3.32 -18.04 14.70
C GLU A 114 -1.81 -18.22 14.74
N GLY A 115 -1.07 -17.47 13.92
CA GLY A 115 0.39 -17.53 13.87
C GLY A 115 1.11 -16.67 14.92
N GLY A 116 0.39 -15.83 15.68
CA GLY A 116 1.01 -14.85 16.58
C GLY A 116 1.79 -13.76 15.82
N ALA A 117 1.48 -13.55 14.54
CA ALA A 117 2.12 -12.59 13.66
C ALA A 117 1.33 -11.29 13.52
N LYS A 118 1.93 -10.29 12.87
CA LYS A 118 1.32 -8.99 12.62
C LYS A 118 1.34 -8.65 11.13
N VAL A 119 0.34 -7.88 10.71
CA VAL A 119 0.33 -7.21 9.41
C VAL A 119 0.57 -5.73 9.63
N HIS A 120 1.59 -5.20 8.98
CA HIS A 120 1.93 -3.79 8.96
C HIS A 120 1.55 -3.22 7.59
N LEU A 121 0.63 -2.28 7.57
CA LEU A 121 0.29 -1.56 6.34
C LEU A 121 1.28 -0.41 6.18
N ALA A 122 2.08 -0.46 5.14
CA ALA A 122 2.94 0.67 4.79
C ALA A 122 2.08 1.89 4.43
N SER A 123 2.49 3.09 4.83
CA SER A 123 1.69 4.28 4.53
C SER A 123 1.59 4.57 3.03
N GLY A 124 2.53 4.05 2.24
CA GLY A 124 2.55 4.32 0.81
C GLY A 124 2.86 5.79 0.52
N ALA A 125 2.06 6.40 -0.34
CA ALA A 125 2.17 7.82 -0.66
C ALA A 125 1.28 8.72 0.22
N ILE A 126 0.77 8.20 1.34
CA ILE A 126 -0.09 8.92 2.30
C ILE A 126 0.42 8.72 3.73
N GLY A 127 -0.28 9.28 4.73
CA GLY A 127 0.11 9.17 6.14
C GLY A 127 -1.03 9.58 7.08
N GLY A 128 -0.69 9.88 8.34
CA GLY A 128 -1.64 10.38 9.33
C GLY A 128 -2.65 9.34 9.80
N PHE A 129 -2.36 8.04 9.64
CA PHE A 129 -3.28 6.97 10.05
C PHE A 129 -3.62 6.99 11.53
N ASP A 130 -2.70 7.40 12.39
CA ASP A 130 -2.90 7.59 13.82
C ASP A 130 -4.00 8.63 14.10
N VAL A 131 -3.96 9.77 13.42
CA VAL A 131 -4.96 10.83 13.54
C VAL A 131 -6.31 10.38 12.95
N LEU A 132 -6.30 9.78 11.76
CA LEU A 132 -7.52 9.28 11.10
C LEU A 132 -8.23 8.24 11.98
N GLN A 133 -7.48 7.27 12.50
CA GLN A 133 -8.01 6.24 13.42
C GLN A 133 -8.53 6.85 14.72
N THR A 134 -7.88 7.91 15.22
CA THR A 134 -8.35 8.61 16.44
C THR A 134 -9.74 9.21 16.20
N VAL A 135 -9.97 9.87 15.05
CA VAL A 135 -11.28 10.42 14.69
C VAL A 135 -12.34 9.32 14.63
N THR A 136 -12.00 8.20 13.95
CA THR A 136 -12.91 7.04 13.83
C THR A 136 -13.23 6.41 15.19
N LEU A 137 -12.25 6.25 16.08
CA LEU A 137 -12.47 5.74 17.43
C LEU A 137 -13.35 6.67 18.25
N MET A 138 -13.18 7.99 18.11
CA MET A 138 -14.06 8.98 18.77
C MET A 138 -15.49 8.87 18.26
N ALA A 139 -15.68 8.75 16.93
CA ALA A 139 -16.98 8.55 16.31
C ALA A 139 -17.69 7.31 16.90
N GLN A 140 -17.00 6.18 16.92
CA GLN A 140 -17.51 4.91 17.42
C GLN A 140 -17.85 4.98 18.92
N ALA A 141 -16.96 5.55 19.73
CA ALA A 141 -17.15 5.64 21.18
C ALA A 141 -18.32 6.56 21.57
N GLN A 142 -18.61 7.58 20.77
CA GLN A 142 -19.65 8.59 21.05
C GLN A 142 -20.92 8.37 20.24
N GLY A 143 -20.94 7.40 19.32
CA GLY A 143 -22.07 7.16 18.41
C GLY A 143 -22.31 8.31 17.43
N LEU A 144 -21.25 9.03 17.04
CA LEU A 144 -21.33 10.16 16.12
C LEU A 144 -21.23 9.68 14.66
N PRO A 145 -21.94 10.34 13.72
CA PRO A 145 -21.72 10.10 12.30
C PRO A 145 -20.32 10.58 11.90
N GLU A 146 -19.63 9.76 11.11
CA GLU A 146 -18.33 10.08 10.53
C GLU A 146 -18.42 10.18 9.01
N THR A 147 -17.77 11.17 8.42
CA THR A 147 -17.49 11.24 6.99
C THR A 147 -15.99 11.13 6.76
N ALA A 148 -15.59 10.29 5.80
CA ALA A 148 -14.19 10.15 5.42
C ALA A 148 -14.05 10.02 3.91
N GLY A 149 -12.93 10.53 3.37
CA GLY A 149 -12.65 10.44 1.95
C GLY A 149 -11.21 10.81 1.61
N ILE A 150 -10.85 10.48 0.37
CA ILE A 150 -9.60 10.86 -0.26
C ILE A 150 -9.87 11.49 -1.62
N GLU A 151 -9.29 12.66 -1.83
CA GLU A 151 -9.23 13.33 -3.12
C GLU A 151 -7.82 13.20 -3.67
N THR A 152 -7.68 12.71 -4.90
CA THR A 152 -6.39 12.52 -5.55
C THR A 152 -6.31 13.38 -6.80
N HIS A 153 -5.25 14.18 -6.91
CA HIS A 153 -4.90 14.94 -8.09
C HIS A 153 -3.67 14.29 -8.76
N THR A 154 -3.77 13.97 -10.05
CA THR A 154 -2.65 13.44 -10.82
C THR A 154 -2.69 13.96 -12.25
N GLY A 155 -1.57 13.91 -12.95
CA GLY A 155 -1.52 14.33 -14.36
C GLY A 155 -2.23 13.33 -15.27
N ALA A 156 -2.72 13.81 -16.43
CA ALA A 156 -3.45 13.00 -17.41
C ALA A 156 -2.79 11.65 -17.73
N LYS A 157 -1.45 11.62 -17.85
CA LYS A 157 -0.69 10.39 -18.13
C LYS A 157 -0.85 9.32 -17.04
N GLY A 158 -1.20 9.72 -15.81
CA GLY A 158 -1.49 8.83 -14.70
C GLY A 158 -2.71 7.93 -14.96
N PHE A 159 -3.62 8.31 -15.83
CA PHE A 159 -4.81 7.54 -16.19
C PHE A 159 -4.65 6.67 -17.44
N HIS A 160 -3.51 6.73 -18.12
CA HIS A 160 -3.25 5.89 -19.29
C HIS A 160 -3.41 4.42 -18.95
N ASN A 161 -4.07 3.66 -19.84
CA ASN A 161 -4.41 2.25 -19.63
C ASN A 161 -5.38 1.99 -18.44
N THR A 162 -6.24 2.95 -18.13
CA THR A 162 -7.34 2.77 -17.19
C THR A 162 -8.69 2.94 -17.88
N PRO A 163 -9.80 2.45 -17.30
CA PRO A 163 -11.14 2.60 -17.91
C PRO A 163 -11.61 4.06 -18.06
N VAL A 164 -11.00 4.99 -17.32
CA VAL A 164 -11.37 6.43 -17.37
C VAL A 164 -10.48 7.23 -18.33
N TRP A 165 -9.56 6.58 -19.00
CA TRP A 165 -8.68 7.24 -19.96
C TRP A 165 -9.47 7.80 -21.14
N ALA A 166 -9.19 9.05 -21.46
CA ALA A 166 -9.68 9.72 -22.67
C ALA A 166 -8.57 10.65 -23.20
N GLU A 167 -8.44 10.75 -24.52
CA GLU A 167 -7.36 11.55 -25.15
C GLU A 167 -7.46 13.04 -24.81
N HIS A 168 -8.68 13.56 -24.62
CA HIS A 168 -8.89 14.96 -24.28
C HIS A 168 -8.21 15.36 -22.96
N LEU A 169 -7.98 14.41 -22.01
CA LEU A 169 -7.28 14.68 -20.77
C LEU A 169 -5.87 15.24 -20.98
N LEU A 170 -5.23 14.93 -22.12
CA LEU A 170 -3.91 15.48 -22.49
C LEU A 170 -3.96 16.94 -22.95
N THR A 171 -5.11 17.39 -23.38
CA THR A 171 -5.32 18.73 -23.97
C THR A 171 -6.22 19.62 -23.12
N ASP A 172 -6.82 19.06 -22.06
CA ASP A 172 -7.61 19.86 -21.12
C ASP A 172 -6.78 20.99 -20.53
N THR A 173 -7.42 22.14 -20.37
CA THR A 173 -6.82 23.33 -19.74
C THR A 173 -7.23 23.52 -18.30
N GLU A 174 -8.24 22.76 -17.85
CA GLU A 174 -8.80 22.80 -16.50
C GLU A 174 -8.81 21.40 -15.87
N LYS A 175 -8.91 21.35 -14.54
CA LYS A 175 -9.03 20.11 -13.77
C LYS A 175 -10.32 19.37 -14.16
N THR A 176 -10.17 18.08 -14.52
CA THR A 176 -11.30 17.21 -14.87
C THR A 176 -11.44 16.11 -13.82
N THR A 177 -12.66 15.97 -13.24
CA THR A 177 -12.97 14.83 -12.37
C THR A 177 -13.20 13.60 -13.23
N VAL A 178 -12.36 12.59 -13.05
CA VAL A 178 -12.39 11.35 -13.85
C VAL A 178 -13.02 10.17 -13.09
N PHE A 179 -13.12 10.27 -11.78
CA PHE A 179 -13.76 9.23 -10.95
C PHE A 179 -14.34 9.85 -9.67
N THR A 180 -15.52 9.36 -9.30
CA THR A 180 -16.14 9.57 -7.98
C THR A 180 -16.86 8.30 -7.58
N GLY A 181 -16.60 7.84 -6.35
CA GLY A 181 -17.19 6.60 -5.83
C GLY A 181 -16.67 6.32 -4.42
N ASN A 182 -16.67 5.06 -4.01
CA ASN A 182 -16.06 4.61 -2.76
C ASN A 182 -14.76 3.83 -3.03
N ALA A 183 -14.02 3.48 -1.96
CA ALA A 183 -12.74 2.79 -2.08
C ALA A 183 -12.89 1.40 -2.74
N LYS A 184 -13.98 0.67 -2.50
CA LYS A 184 -14.27 -0.61 -3.14
C LYS A 184 -14.48 -0.47 -4.66
N GLN A 185 -15.20 0.55 -5.08
CA GLN A 185 -15.39 0.87 -6.50
C GLN A 185 -14.09 1.36 -7.14
N ALA A 186 -13.31 2.17 -6.41
CA ALA A 186 -12.02 2.66 -6.89
C ALA A 186 -11.04 1.51 -7.19
N ILE A 187 -10.88 0.54 -6.27
CA ILE A 187 -9.97 -0.61 -6.50
C ILE A 187 -10.45 -1.50 -7.65
N ALA A 188 -11.77 -1.66 -7.83
CA ALA A 188 -12.32 -2.40 -8.95
C ALA A 188 -12.02 -1.71 -10.31
N THR A 189 -12.02 -0.37 -10.33
CA THR A 189 -11.73 0.42 -11.53
C THR A 189 -10.23 0.55 -11.80
N PHE A 190 -9.42 0.68 -10.73
CA PHE A 190 -7.97 0.97 -10.79
C PHE A 190 -7.16 -0.03 -9.94
N PRO A 191 -7.13 -1.32 -10.24
CA PRO A 191 -6.61 -2.37 -9.34
C PRO A 191 -5.12 -2.24 -8.98
N ARG A 192 -4.39 -1.36 -9.66
CA ARG A 192 -2.94 -1.14 -9.44
C ARG A 192 -2.58 0.27 -8.98
N ARG A 193 -3.56 1.15 -8.75
CA ARG A 193 -3.29 2.59 -8.58
C ARG A 193 -3.94 3.24 -7.37
N VAL A 194 -4.77 2.54 -6.61
CA VAL A 194 -5.55 3.11 -5.51
C VAL A 194 -5.34 2.42 -4.17
N ASN A 195 -4.15 1.86 -3.95
CA ASN A 195 -3.78 1.32 -2.63
C ASN A 195 -4.01 2.34 -1.51
N VAL A 196 -3.72 3.63 -1.78
CA VAL A 196 -3.93 4.73 -0.85
C VAL A 196 -5.40 4.90 -0.45
N ALA A 197 -6.35 4.72 -1.38
CA ALA A 197 -7.77 4.80 -1.07
C ALA A 197 -8.23 3.64 -0.16
N VAL A 198 -7.71 2.44 -0.39
CA VAL A 198 -7.99 1.29 0.48
C VAL A 198 -7.34 1.50 1.85
N ALA A 199 -6.10 1.97 1.91
CA ALA A 199 -5.42 2.26 3.17
C ALA A 199 -6.20 3.32 3.99
N THR A 200 -6.63 4.41 3.35
CA THR A 200 -7.50 5.43 3.97
C THR A 200 -8.78 4.79 4.52
N SER A 201 -9.44 3.94 3.73
CA SER A 201 -10.70 3.33 4.13
C SER A 201 -10.55 2.37 5.32
N LEU A 202 -9.45 1.63 5.41
CA LEU A 202 -9.17 0.75 6.54
C LEU A 202 -8.84 1.53 7.83
N ALA A 203 -8.34 2.75 7.68
CA ALA A 203 -8.08 3.66 8.80
C ALA A 203 -9.32 4.45 9.24
N THR A 204 -10.41 4.41 8.48
CA THR A 204 -11.61 5.23 8.71
C THR A 204 -12.90 4.40 8.59
N THR A 205 -13.85 4.82 7.77
CA THR A 205 -15.22 4.30 7.68
C THR A 205 -15.38 2.99 6.91
N GLY A 206 -14.30 2.42 6.41
CA GLY A 206 -14.31 1.18 5.62
C GLY A 206 -14.49 1.37 4.11
N PRO A 207 -14.14 0.33 3.29
CA PRO A 207 -14.06 0.47 1.83
C PRO A 207 -15.39 0.76 1.13
N GLU A 208 -16.52 0.44 1.74
CA GLU A 208 -17.84 0.64 1.16
C GLU A 208 -18.39 2.06 1.40
N ILE A 209 -17.84 2.79 2.38
CA ILE A 209 -18.32 4.09 2.82
C ILE A 209 -17.34 5.20 2.46
N THR A 210 -16.03 4.98 2.67
CA THR A 210 -15.00 6.00 2.41
C THR A 210 -15.05 6.51 0.97
N GLY A 211 -15.28 7.82 0.82
CA GLY A 211 -15.35 8.48 -0.48
C GLY A 211 -14.01 8.54 -1.19
N VAL A 212 -14.01 8.39 -2.51
CA VAL A 212 -12.84 8.54 -3.36
C VAL A 212 -13.18 9.42 -4.55
N THR A 213 -12.42 10.49 -4.73
CA THR A 213 -12.51 11.36 -5.90
C THR A 213 -11.14 11.46 -6.57
N MET A 214 -11.08 11.32 -7.88
CA MET A 214 -9.83 11.42 -8.63
C MET A 214 -9.97 12.47 -9.74
N HIS A 215 -8.93 13.29 -9.86
CA HIS A 215 -8.87 14.38 -10.82
C HIS A 215 -7.65 14.25 -11.75
N SER A 216 -7.88 14.47 -13.03
CA SER A 216 -6.82 14.78 -13.98
C SER A 216 -6.54 16.27 -13.94
N VAL A 217 -5.29 16.64 -13.66
CA VAL A 217 -4.86 18.04 -13.59
C VAL A 217 -3.86 18.33 -14.69
N PRO A 218 -4.12 19.31 -15.57
CA PRO A 218 -3.24 19.66 -16.66
C PRO A 218 -1.83 20.02 -16.18
N GLY A 219 -0.81 19.45 -16.81
CA GLY A 219 0.59 19.73 -16.50
C GLY A 219 1.10 19.21 -15.15
N TRP A 220 0.26 18.53 -14.37
CA TRP A 220 0.67 17.99 -13.07
C TRP A 220 1.66 16.84 -13.19
N VAL A 221 2.63 16.80 -12.27
CA VAL A 221 3.64 15.74 -12.16
C VAL A 221 3.56 15.11 -10.77
N GLY A 222 3.39 13.79 -10.73
CA GLY A 222 3.20 13.05 -9.49
C GLY A 222 1.76 12.98 -9.05
N ASP A 223 1.55 12.77 -7.76
CA ASP A 223 0.25 12.65 -7.11
C ASP A 223 0.16 13.60 -5.91
N ASP A 224 -1.03 14.13 -5.70
CA ASP A 224 -1.43 14.88 -4.53
C ASP A 224 -2.63 14.18 -3.91
N HIS A 225 -2.51 13.79 -2.64
CA HIS A 225 -3.51 13.03 -1.92
C HIS A 225 -3.98 13.83 -0.70
N CYS A 226 -5.19 14.38 -0.77
CA CYS A 226 -5.85 15.04 0.33
C CYS A 226 -6.87 14.10 0.99
N ILE A 227 -6.62 13.72 2.23
CA ILE A 227 -7.48 12.83 3.03
C ILE A 227 -8.20 13.67 4.07
N THR A 228 -9.49 13.41 4.21
CA THR A 228 -10.32 14.06 5.23
C THR A 228 -11.07 13.01 6.04
N ALA A 229 -11.08 13.17 7.36
CA ALA A 229 -11.96 12.48 8.28
C ALA A 229 -12.63 13.50 9.20
N GLU A 230 -13.95 13.49 9.32
CA GLU A 230 -14.70 14.53 10.01
C GLU A 230 -15.85 13.92 10.82
N ILE A 231 -15.96 14.37 12.07
CA ILE A 231 -17.09 14.17 13.00
C ILE A 231 -17.48 15.53 13.56
N GLU A 232 -18.59 15.60 14.33
CA GLU A 232 -18.95 16.84 15.02
C GLU A 232 -17.81 17.30 15.94
N GLY A 233 -17.36 18.53 15.72
CA GLY A 233 -16.30 19.18 16.51
C GLY A 233 -14.86 18.81 16.15
N VAL A 234 -14.62 17.82 15.25
CA VAL A 234 -13.27 17.42 14.84
C VAL A 234 -13.20 17.20 13.33
N LYS A 235 -12.23 17.84 12.70
CA LYS A 235 -11.86 17.61 11.31
C LYS A 235 -10.36 17.37 11.19
N ALA A 236 -9.98 16.19 10.74
CA ALA A 236 -8.61 15.87 10.38
C ALA A 236 -8.43 15.99 8.85
N VAL A 237 -7.34 16.63 8.44
CA VAL A 237 -6.95 16.73 7.03
C VAL A 237 -5.48 16.31 6.94
N VAL A 238 -5.20 15.37 6.05
CA VAL A 238 -3.83 14.94 5.73
C VAL A 238 -3.64 15.17 4.23
N ASP A 239 -2.67 16.00 3.90
CA ASP A 239 -2.38 16.41 2.53
C ASP A 239 -0.93 16.10 2.19
N ILE A 240 -0.70 15.24 1.19
CA ILE A 240 0.63 14.79 0.79
C ILE A 240 0.78 14.88 -0.72
N CYS A 241 1.62 15.81 -1.15
CA CYS A 241 2.00 15.98 -2.53
C CYS A 241 3.37 15.35 -2.80
N SER A 242 3.48 14.50 -3.80
CA SER A 242 4.73 13.83 -4.17
C SER A 242 4.91 13.74 -5.68
N SER A 243 6.03 14.21 -6.18
CA SER A 243 6.40 14.07 -7.59
C SER A 243 7.01 12.70 -7.95
N THR A 244 7.14 11.81 -6.97
CA THR A 244 7.75 10.48 -7.15
C THR A 244 7.02 9.39 -6.38
N SER A 245 6.82 8.23 -7.02
CA SER A 245 6.31 7.03 -6.35
C SER A 245 7.31 6.38 -5.38
N ALA A 246 8.55 6.87 -5.32
CA ALA A 246 9.57 6.37 -4.40
C ALA A 246 9.15 6.49 -2.93
N ILE A 247 8.35 7.51 -2.56
CA ILE A 247 7.81 7.69 -1.22
C ILE A 247 7.14 6.41 -0.69
N ALA A 248 6.45 5.66 -1.56
CA ALA A 248 5.82 4.40 -1.16
C ALA A 248 6.83 3.32 -0.76
N GLY A 249 7.97 3.23 -1.47
CA GLY A 249 9.06 2.31 -1.10
C GLY A 249 9.73 2.69 0.23
N TRP A 250 9.86 3.98 0.50
CA TRP A 250 10.45 4.48 1.75
C TRP A 250 9.52 4.31 2.96
N SER A 251 8.22 4.06 2.75
CA SER A 251 7.26 3.85 3.83
C SER A 251 7.28 2.43 4.41
N ALA A 252 7.89 1.49 3.72
CA ALA A 252 8.04 0.11 4.16
C ALA A 252 9.25 -0.04 5.07
#